data_a52d8890b0b2640ee870dc7f5786c0e4
#
_entry.id   a52d8890b0b2640ee870dc7f5786c0e4
#
_cell.length_a   1.000
_cell.length_b   1.000
_cell.length_c   1.000
_cell.angle_alpha   90.00
_cell.angle_beta   90.00
_cell.angle_gamma   90.00
#
_symmetry.space_group_name_H-M   'P 1'
#
loop_
_entity.id
_entity.type
_entity.pdbx_description
1 polymer ?
#
loop_
_entity_poly.entity_id
_entity_poly.type
_entity_poly.pdbx_seq_one_letter_code
_entity_poly.pdbx_strand_id
1 'polypeptide(L)'
;MSKYNLVSDGTNASVTVFEDGDMLVANSDNPNWEQIVEALLKGEAVADLINLVQAVAKKFERLTTRVSISGDQVYFDGDPVNNTLTEQIVRFLNEGWDFEGLVNFYEKIAANPSAHSRDQLYTWLEAHNFTIDKDGFILMYKGVRDNGDGTYGSIHAGPAIVNGQEVDGIVPQTIGDTVEFPRSKVNADPSQGCSTGLHASNFAYARSFTTGAVLTVQVDPADVVSVPTDCAAQKVRVCRYTVRGVTTYEIPEASVDWDEDDEEDEELEIASSELMGDWIETDNHSGEVVDVQPHPSSDKFWSVLLDNGYDESWVSLPK
;
A
#
# COMPACT_ATOMS: atom_id res chain seq x y z
N MET A 1 28.50 -4.81 28.69
CA MET A 1 28.49 -6.16 28.06
C MET A 1 27.22 -6.83 28.54
N SER A 2 26.30 -7.02 27.67
CA SER A 2 24.98 -7.62 27.97
C SER A 2 25.19 -9.08 28.37
N LYS A 3 24.54 -9.52 29.44
CA LYS A 3 24.54 -10.92 29.85
C LYS A 3 23.37 -11.60 29.18
N TYR A 4 23.59 -12.73 28.54
CA TYR A 4 22.52 -13.46 27.88
C TYR A 4 22.56 -14.96 28.17
N ASN A 5 21.41 -15.60 28.01
CA ASN A 5 21.23 -17.04 28.02
C ASN A 5 20.51 -17.48 26.75
N LEU A 6 21.16 -18.30 25.95
CA LEU A 6 20.59 -18.86 24.71
C LEU A 6 20.20 -20.33 24.98
N VAL A 7 18.95 -20.68 24.67
CA VAL A 7 18.41 -22.04 24.78
C VAL A 7 17.93 -22.47 23.41
N SER A 8 18.27 -23.70 22.99
CA SER A 8 17.78 -24.30 21.74
C SER A 8 17.47 -25.77 21.94
N ASP A 9 16.35 -26.21 21.37
CA ASP A 9 15.96 -27.63 21.30
C ASP A 9 16.26 -28.30 19.95
N GLY A 10 16.94 -27.57 19.06
CA GLY A 10 17.30 -27.99 17.71
C GLY A 10 16.28 -27.58 16.64
N THR A 11 15.06 -27.20 17.02
CA THR A 11 14.02 -26.70 16.10
C THR A 11 13.68 -25.24 16.44
N ASN A 12 13.58 -24.94 17.74
CA ASN A 12 13.30 -23.60 18.23
C ASN A 12 14.46 -23.13 19.09
N ALA A 13 14.72 -21.84 19.07
CA ALA A 13 15.69 -21.20 19.93
C ALA A 13 15.09 -19.98 20.59
N SER A 14 15.54 -19.69 21.83
CA SER A 14 15.21 -18.47 22.52
C SER A 14 16.42 -17.88 23.23
N VAL A 15 16.48 -16.57 23.30
CA VAL A 15 17.51 -15.86 24.03
C VAL A 15 16.88 -14.93 25.07
N THR A 16 17.40 -14.99 26.28
CA THR A 16 17.08 -14.02 27.35
C THR A 16 18.32 -13.15 27.55
N VAL A 17 18.14 -11.85 27.44
CA VAL A 17 19.21 -10.85 27.56
C VAL A 17 18.93 -9.93 28.75
N PHE A 18 19.95 -9.61 29.53
CA PHE A 18 19.88 -8.63 30.59
C PHE A 18 20.70 -7.42 30.17
N GLU A 19 20.02 -6.33 29.89
CA GLU A 19 20.60 -5.09 29.40
C GLU A 19 19.98 -3.90 30.12
N ASP A 20 20.81 -3.00 30.60
CA ASP A 20 20.44 -1.75 31.33
C ASP A 20 19.43 -1.93 32.48
N GLY A 21 19.38 -3.15 33.06
CA GLY A 21 18.47 -3.48 34.15
C GLY A 21 17.17 -4.16 33.73
N ASP A 22 16.93 -4.26 32.46
CA ASP A 22 15.76 -4.93 31.86
C ASP A 22 16.09 -6.37 31.47
N MET A 23 15.06 -7.21 31.50
CA MET A 23 15.10 -8.58 30.99
C MET A 23 14.33 -8.63 29.66
N LEU A 24 15.04 -8.89 28.59
CA LEU A 24 14.50 -8.98 27.23
C LEU A 24 14.52 -10.44 26.78
N VAL A 25 13.48 -10.86 26.07
CA VAL A 25 13.39 -12.22 25.55
C VAL A 25 13.05 -12.17 24.06
N ALA A 26 13.79 -12.92 23.26
CA ALA A 26 13.45 -13.17 21.86
C ALA A 26 13.47 -14.66 21.58
N ASN A 27 12.69 -15.11 20.60
CA ASN A 27 12.71 -16.48 20.09
C ASN A 27 13.11 -16.47 18.61
N SER A 28 13.31 -17.66 18.05
CA SER A 28 13.71 -17.85 16.64
C SER A 28 12.68 -17.36 15.62
N ASP A 29 11.45 -17.03 16.06
CA ASP A 29 10.42 -16.45 15.19
C ASP A 29 10.55 -14.91 15.11
N ASN A 30 11.44 -14.31 15.91
CA ASN A 30 11.71 -12.86 15.81
C ASN A 30 12.37 -12.58 14.45
N PRO A 31 11.84 -11.65 13.62
CA PRO A 31 12.40 -11.35 12.30
C PRO A 31 13.86 -10.87 12.34
N ASN A 32 14.31 -10.32 13.48
CA ASN A 32 15.71 -9.93 13.66
C ASN A 32 16.57 -11.02 14.33
N TRP A 33 16.11 -12.27 14.43
CA TRP A 33 16.78 -13.31 15.17
C TRP A 33 18.26 -13.47 14.82
N GLU A 34 18.60 -13.52 13.55
CA GLU A 34 19.99 -13.65 13.09
C GLU A 34 20.85 -12.45 13.53
N GLN A 35 20.29 -11.23 13.39
CA GLN A 35 20.96 -9.99 13.80
C GLN A 35 21.14 -9.91 15.32
N ILE A 36 20.15 -10.36 16.10
CA ILE A 36 20.21 -10.45 17.55
C ILE A 36 21.36 -11.38 17.97
N VAL A 37 21.43 -12.56 17.39
CA VAL A 37 22.48 -13.55 17.70
C VAL A 37 23.85 -13.01 17.31
N GLU A 38 24.00 -12.41 16.15
CA GLU A 38 25.25 -11.81 15.68
C GLU A 38 25.72 -10.67 16.59
N ALA A 39 24.83 -9.74 16.95
CA ALA A 39 25.12 -8.63 17.84
C ALA A 39 25.53 -9.10 19.25
N LEU A 40 24.85 -10.12 19.80
CA LEU A 40 25.23 -10.73 21.08
C LEU A 40 26.61 -11.34 21.05
N LEU A 41 26.97 -12.04 19.95
CA LEU A 41 28.30 -12.62 19.78
C LEU A 41 29.40 -11.54 19.68
N LYS A 42 29.06 -10.36 19.15
CA LYS A 42 29.94 -9.19 19.10
C LYS A 42 29.97 -8.40 20.41
N GLY A 43 29.05 -8.68 21.35
CA GLY A 43 28.88 -7.93 22.60
C GLY A 43 28.24 -6.57 22.43
N GLU A 44 27.48 -6.41 21.37
CA GLU A 44 26.70 -5.21 21.05
C GLU A 44 25.35 -5.22 21.76
N ALA A 45 24.69 -4.05 21.87
CA ALA A 45 23.36 -3.90 22.44
C ALA A 45 22.30 -4.50 21.51
N VAL A 46 21.29 -5.17 22.10
CA VAL A 46 20.24 -5.86 21.31
C VAL A 46 18.83 -5.44 21.69
N ALA A 47 18.67 -4.53 22.64
CA ALA A 47 17.35 -4.10 23.11
C ALA A 47 16.45 -3.61 21.96
N ASP A 48 16.99 -2.81 21.04
CA ASP A 48 16.27 -2.30 19.90
C ASP A 48 15.94 -3.37 18.84
N LEU A 49 16.76 -4.43 18.75
CA LEU A 49 16.53 -5.56 17.87
C LEU A 49 15.46 -6.52 18.43
N ILE A 50 15.45 -6.70 19.76
CA ILE A 50 14.49 -7.57 20.44
C ILE A 50 13.12 -6.90 20.54
N ASN A 51 13.09 -5.62 20.93
CA ASN A 51 11.86 -4.86 21.14
C ASN A 51 11.58 -3.97 19.91
N LEU A 52 11.04 -4.57 18.88
CA LEU A 52 10.73 -3.90 17.62
C LEU A 52 9.79 -2.70 17.81
N VAL A 53 8.78 -2.82 18.67
CA VAL A 53 7.85 -1.71 18.95
C VAL A 53 8.59 -0.51 19.53
N GLN A 54 9.52 -0.71 20.47
CA GLN A 54 10.30 0.39 21.06
C GLN A 54 11.32 0.96 20.07
N ALA A 55 11.93 0.13 19.24
CA ALA A 55 12.87 0.59 18.21
C ALA A 55 12.19 1.49 17.18
N VAL A 56 11.00 1.05 16.74
CA VAL A 56 10.12 1.81 15.85
C VAL A 56 9.77 3.13 16.47
N ALA A 57 9.33 3.07 17.63
CA ALA A 57 8.83 4.17 18.38
C ALA A 57 9.91 5.24 18.63
N LYS A 58 11.15 4.85 18.97
CA LYS A 58 12.31 5.77 19.04
C LYS A 58 12.63 6.43 17.69
N LYS A 59 12.41 5.72 16.56
CA LYS A 59 12.53 6.33 15.24
C LYS A 59 11.44 7.36 15.01
N PHE A 60 10.18 7.07 15.35
CA PHE A 60 9.07 8.03 15.27
C PHE A 60 9.32 9.27 16.12
N GLU A 61 9.77 9.12 17.37
CA GLU A 61 10.10 10.25 18.25
C GLU A 61 11.18 11.18 17.67
N ARG A 62 12.04 10.65 16.79
CA ARG A 62 13.06 11.46 16.09
C ARG A 62 12.49 12.20 14.87
N LEU A 63 11.46 11.64 14.24
CA LEU A 63 10.84 12.21 13.04
C LEU A 63 9.73 13.18 13.39
N THR A 64 9.02 12.95 14.48
CA THR A 64 7.90 13.81 14.89
C THR A 64 7.81 13.88 16.43
N THR A 65 7.44 15.05 16.95
CA THR A 65 7.16 15.25 18.39
C THR A 65 5.76 14.79 18.79
N ARG A 66 4.96 14.30 17.84
CA ARG A 66 3.56 13.91 18.02
C ARG A 66 3.40 12.45 18.46
N VAL A 67 4.45 11.65 18.35
CA VAL A 67 4.46 10.25 18.77
C VAL A 67 5.15 10.13 20.12
N SER A 68 4.56 9.39 21.04
CA SER A 68 5.15 9.00 22.32
C SER A 68 4.85 7.54 22.63
N ILE A 69 5.67 6.94 23.50
CA ILE A 69 5.56 5.54 23.87
C ILE A 69 5.48 5.40 25.38
N SER A 70 4.59 4.53 25.81
CA SER A 70 4.51 4.11 27.20
C SER A 70 4.33 2.60 27.28
N GLY A 71 5.37 1.88 27.69
CA GLY A 71 5.42 0.43 27.61
C GLY A 71 5.37 -0.04 26.14
N ASP A 72 4.47 -0.96 25.81
CA ASP A 72 4.25 -1.47 24.45
C ASP A 72 3.19 -0.68 23.67
N GLN A 73 2.67 0.41 24.26
CA GLN A 73 1.63 1.22 23.63
C GLN A 73 2.23 2.46 22.97
N VAL A 74 1.95 2.63 21.68
CA VAL A 74 2.26 3.83 20.90
C VAL A 74 1.09 4.81 21.04
N TYR A 75 1.41 6.08 21.20
CA TYR A 75 0.45 7.19 21.26
C TYR A 75 0.79 8.21 20.17
N PHE A 76 -0.23 8.70 19.50
CA PHE A 76 -0.13 9.79 18.54
C PHE A 76 -0.97 10.98 19.04
N ASP A 77 -0.34 12.15 19.27
CA ASP A 77 -0.96 13.32 19.91
C ASP A 77 -1.62 13.02 21.27
N GLY A 78 -1.15 12.00 21.98
CA GLY A 78 -1.69 11.57 23.26
C GLY A 78 -2.81 10.53 23.18
N ASP A 79 -3.31 10.23 21.97
CA ASP A 79 -4.27 9.16 21.77
C ASP A 79 -3.55 7.82 21.50
N PRO A 80 -4.00 6.70 22.10
CA PRO A 80 -3.39 5.40 21.87
C PRO A 80 -3.62 4.96 20.43
N VAL A 81 -2.53 4.55 19.77
CA VAL A 81 -2.59 3.95 18.43
C VAL A 81 -3.08 2.51 18.56
N ASN A 82 -3.98 2.08 17.71
CA ASN A 82 -4.52 0.72 17.69
C ASN A 82 -3.38 -0.31 17.51
N ASN A 83 -3.47 -1.45 18.19
CA ASN A 83 -2.46 -2.52 18.13
C ASN A 83 -2.18 -3.01 16.71
N THR A 84 -3.20 -3.14 15.88
CA THR A 84 -3.05 -3.56 14.47
C THR A 84 -2.19 -2.60 13.68
N LEU A 85 -2.34 -1.32 13.94
CA LEU A 85 -1.54 -0.31 13.28
C LEU A 85 -0.10 -0.33 13.79
N THR A 86 0.12 -0.63 15.08
CA THR A 86 1.46 -0.88 15.62
C THR A 86 2.12 -2.10 14.93
N GLU A 87 1.38 -3.16 14.68
CA GLU A 87 1.85 -4.35 13.95
C GLU A 87 2.21 -4.03 12.49
N GLN A 88 1.41 -3.22 11.81
CA GLN A 88 1.72 -2.74 10.45
C GLN A 88 2.99 -1.88 10.44
N ILE A 89 3.16 -0.99 11.41
CA ILE A 89 4.37 -0.20 11.58
C ILE A 89 5.60 -1.11 11.72
N VAL A 90 5.52 -2.11 12.58
CA VAL A 90 6.60 -3.08 12.79
C VAL A 90 6.92 -3.83 11.50
N ARG A 91 5.89 -4.23 10.75
CA ARG A 91 6.07 -4.89 9.45
C ARG A 91 6.80 -3.99 8.44
N PHE A 92 6.35 -2.76 8.25
CA PHE A 92 6.96 -1.78 7.35
C PHE A 92 8.44 -1.55 7.64
N LEU A 93 8.79 -1.52 8.93
CA LEU A 93 10.20 -1.38 9.32
C LEU A 93 11.05 -2.61 9.03
N ASN A 94 10.50 -3.78 9.26
CA ASN A 94 11.20 -5.04 9.00
C ASN A 94 11.43 -5.25 7.51
N GLU A 95 10.54 -4.75 6.67
CA GLU A 95 10.62 -4.83 5.23
C GLU A 95 11.45 -3.68 4.62
N GLY A 96 11.94 -2.76 5.46
CA GLY A 96 12.83 -1.67 5.04
C GLY A 96 12.14 -0.53 4.30
N TRP A 97 10.81 -0.44 4.39
CA TRP A 97 9.99 0.53 3.68
C TRP A 97 10.10 1.95 4.26
N ASP A 98 9.74 2.94 3.45
CA ASP A 98 9.86 4.34 3.82
C ASP A 98 8.95 4.69 5.01
N PHE A 99 9.58 5.30 6.00
CA PHE A 99 8.97 5.65 7.26
C PHE A 99 8.17 6.95 7.21
N GLU A 100 8.54 7.85 6.31
CA GLU A 100 7.93 9.17 6.18
C GLU A 100 6.49 9.04 5.71
N GLY A 101 6.24 8.20 4.71
CA GLY A 101 4.89 7.89 4.23
C GLY A 101 3.97 7.39 5.34
N LEU A 102 4.48 6.55 6.23
CA LEU A 102 3.70 6.02 7.35
C LEU A 102 3.36 7.08 8.40
N VAL A 103 4.30 7.99 8.73
CA VAL A 103 4.03 9.13 9.62
C VAL A 103 2.94 10.03 9.02
N ASN A 104 3.09 10.38 7.75
CA ASN A 104 2.13 11.21 7.01
C ASN A 104 0.74 10.55 6.96
N PHE A 105 0.69 9.23 6.75
CA PHE A 105 -0.55 8.46 6.79
C PHE A 105 -1.29 8.56 8.13
N TYR A 106 -0.56 8.49 9.25
CA TYR A 106 -1.15 8.66 10.58
C TYR A 106 -1.70 10.05 10.81
N GLU A 107 -0.97 11.08 10.37
CA GLU A 107 -1.44 12.46 10.43
C GLU A 107 -2.75 12.64 9.66
N LYS A 108 -2.85 12.03 8.48
CA LYS A 108 -4.08 12.08 7.68
C LYS A 108 -5.24 11.32 8.32
N ILE A 109 -5.01 10.15 8.93
CA ILE A 109 -6.04 9.46 9.72
C ILE A 109 -6.52 10.35 10.87
N ALA A 110 -5.60 10.94 11.64
CA ALA A 110 -5.95 11.81 12.75
C ALA A 110 -6.74 13.06 12.29
N ALA A 111 -6.47 13.56 11.09
CA ALA A 111 -7.20 14.67 10.48
C ALA A 111 -8.62 14.29 10.01
N ASN A 112 -8.99 13.00 9.94
CA ASN A 112 -10.36 12.61 9.60
C ASN A 112 -11.34 13.12 10.67
N PRO A 113 -12.33 13.93 10.28
CA PRO A 113 -13.21 14.61 11.24
C PRO A 113 -14.17 13.69 12.01
N SER A 114 -14.27 12.42 11.60
CA SER A 114 -15.22 11.46 12.17
C SER A 114 -14.47 10.31 12.86
N ALA A 115 -14.59 10.20 14.19
CA ALA A 115 -14.06 9.06 14.94
C ALA A 115 -14.61 7.73 14.41
N HIS A 116 -15.91 7.67 14.11
CA HIS A 116 -16.55 6.48 13.54
C HIS A 116 -15.95 6.08 12.17
N SER A 117 -15.59 7.05 11.32
CA SER A 117 -14.93 6.77 10.04
C SER A 117 -13.50 6.26 10.25
N ARG A 118 -12.78 6.80 11.25
CA ARG A 118 -11.43 6.31 11.61
C ARG A 118 -11.47 4.86 12.09
N ASP A 119 -12.40 4.52 12.98
CA ASP A 119 -12.56 3.15 13.50
C ASP A 119 -12.86 2.16 12.38
N GLN A 120 -13.74 2.52 11.43
CA GLN A 120 -14.04 1.70 10.26
C GLN A 120 -12.83 1.55 9.33
N LEU A 121 -12.05 2.62 9.12
CA LEU A 121 -10.83 2.56 8.31
C LEU A 121 -9.82 1.62 8.94
N TYR A 122 -9.64 1.63 10.26
CA TYR A 122 -8.79 0.67 10.95
C TYR A 122 -9.22 -0.77 10.70
N THR A 123 -10.52 -1.07 10.77
CA THR A 123 -11.05 -2.40 10.45
C THR A 123 -10.75 -2.81 9.01
N TRP A 124 -10.77 -1.86 8.07
CA TRP A 124 -10.40 -2.13 6.68
C TRP A 124 -8.91 -2.44 6.53
N LEU A 125 -8.06 -1.68 7.19
CA LEU A 125 -6.60 -1.88 7.20
C LEU A 125 -6.20 -3.23 7.81
N GLU A 126 -6.94 -3.71 8.82
CA GLU A 126 -6.76 -5.05 9.40
C GLU A 126 -7.10 -6.19 8.43
N ALA A 127 -8.12 -5.98 7.62
CA ALA A 127 -8.67 -7.03 6.76
C ALA A 127 -7.97 -7.15 5.39
N HIS A 128 -7.27 -6.11 4.97
CA HIS A 128 -6.72 -6.00 3.63
C HIS A 128 -5.30 -5.43 3.66
N ASN A 129 -4.48 -5.97 2.80
CA ASN A 129 -3.22 -5.37 2.46
C ASN A 129 -3.47 -4.03 1.74
N PHE A 130 -2.64 -3.05 2.01
CA PHE A 130 -2.77 -1.73 1.42
C PHE A 130 -1.40 -1.13 1.12
N THR A 131 -1.35 -0.31 0.12
CA THR A 131 -0.17 0.48 -0.26
C THR A 131 -0.42 1.93 0.14
N ILE A 132 0.59 2.59 0.67
CA ILE A 132 0.59 4.03 0.91
C ILE A 132 1.73 4.66 0.11
N ASP A 133 1.55 5.91 -0.30
CA ASP A 133 2.63 6.70 -0.88
C ASP A 133 3.43 7.47 0.19
N LYS A 134 4.52 8.13 -0.23
CA LYS A 134 5.37 8.94 0.67
C LYS A 134 4.61 10.05 1.40
N ASP A 135 3.55 10.56 0.82
CA ASP A 135 2.71 11.60 1.39
C ASP A 135 1.62 11.06 2.33
N GLY A 136 1.55 9.73 2.52
CA GLY A 136 0.61 9.06 3.40
C GLY A 136 -0.80 8.91 2.85
N PHE A 137 -0.99 8.99 1.53
CA PHE A 137 -2.25 8.63 0.90
C PHE A 137 -2.35 7.13 0.71
N ILE A 138 -3.56 6.60 0.70
CA ILE A 138 -3.81 5.19 0.40
C ILE A 138 -3.99 5.04 -1.11
N LEU A 139 -3.29 4.07 -1.70
CA LEU A 139 -3.54 3.63 -3.05
C LEU A 139 -4.66 2.60 -3.04
N MET A 140 -5.70 2.89 -3.77
CA MET A 140 -6.88 2.03 -3.90
C MET A 140 -7.24 1.87 -5.38
N TYR A 141 -8.23 1.04 -5.63
CA TYR A 141 -8.61 0.71 -7.00
C TYR A 141 -10.07 1.03 -7.28
N LYS A 142 -10.35 1.32 -8.55
CA LYS A 142 -11.69 1.64 -9.01
C LYS A 142 -11.97 0.98 -10.36
N GLY A 143 -12.97 0.10 -10.40
CA GLY A 143 -13.51 -0.41 -11.67
C GLY A 143 -14.30 0.69 -12.41
N VAL A 144 -14.02 0.87 -13.67
CA VAL A 144 -14.62 1.88 -14.54
C VAL A 144 -15.08 1.28 -15.86
N ARG A 145 -15.89 2.02 -16.62
CA ARG A 145 -16.15 1.68 -18.03
C ARG A 145 -15.08 2.28 -18.91
N ASP A 146 -14.67 1.56 -19.91
CA ASP A 146 -13.90 2.09 -21.03
C ASP A 146 -14.90 2.63 -22.08
N ASN A 147 -14.68 3.86 -22.54
CA ASN A 147 -15.52 4.49 -23.58
C ASN A 147 -15.04 4.13 -25.00
N GLY A 148 -13.91 3.43 -25.14
CA GLY A 148 -13.35 2.97 -26.43
C GLY A 148 -12.58 4.05 -27.21
N ASP A 149 -12.36 5.21 -26.61
CA ASP A 149 -11.63 6.34 -27.17
C ASP A 149 -10.42 6.75 -26.32
N GLY A 150 -9.98 5.85 -25.41
CA GLY A 150 -8.93 6.13 -24.44
C GLY A 150 -9.40 6.92 -23.23
N THR A 151 -10.70 7.14 -23.07
CA THR A 151 -11.29 7.79 -21.90
C THR A 151 -12.08 6.80 -21.06
N TYR A 152 -12.22 7.10 -19.78
CA TYR A 152 -12.89 6.26 -18.79
C TYR A 152 -14.05 7.01 -18.12
N GLY A 153 -15.02 6.27 -17.63
CA GLY A 153 -16.16 6.82 -16.92
C GLY A 153 -16.65 5.94 -15.79
N SER A 154 -17.39 6.53 -14.85
CA SER A 154 -18.01 5.76 -13.77
C SER A 154 -18.97 4.69 -14.33
N ILE A 155 -19.07 3.55 -13.63
CA ILE A 155 -20.02 2.47 -13.98
C ILE A 155 -21.47 2.98 -13.84
N HIS A 156 -21.75 3.69 -12.74
CA HIS A 156 -23.07 4.24 -12.47
C HIS A 156 -23.07 5.76 -12.70
N ALA A 157 -24.18 6.25 -13.24
CA ALA A 157 -24.44 7.68 -13.34
C ALA A 157 -24.78 8.27 -11.96
N GLY A 158 -24.39 9.52 -11.76
CA GLY A 158 -24.69 10.27 -10.56
C GLY A 158 -23.99 11.63 -10.53
N PRO A 159 -24.34 12.48 -9.55
CA PRO A 159 -23.68 13.75 -9.38
C PRO A 159 -22.29 13.58 -8.76
N ALA A 160 -21.35 14.38 -9.25
CA ALA A 160 -20.00 14.51 -8.69
C ALA A 160 -19.43 15.90 -8.99
N ILE A 161 -18.27 16.20 -8.43
CA ILE A 161 -17.45 17.36 -8.77
C ILE A 161 -16.14 16.82 -9.31
N VAL A 162 -15.76 17.22 -10.51
CA VAL A 162 -14.49 16.82 -11.15
C VAL A 162 -13.68 18.10 -11.38
N ASN A 163 -12.51 18.18 -10.74
CA ASN A 163 -11.63 19.36 -10.79
C ASN A 163 -12.39 20.67 -10.50
N GLY A 164 -13.29 20.64 -9.50
CA GLY A 164 -14.10 21.79 -9.10
C GLY A 164 -15.33 22.08 -9.98
N GLN A 165 -15.61 21.27 -11.01
CA GLN A 165 -16.78 21.41 -11.88
C GLN A 165 -17.84 20.37 -11.56
N GLU A 166 -19.09 20.82 -11.39
CA GLU A 166 -20.22 19.91 -11.18
C GLU A 166 -20.51 19.10 -12.44
N VAL A 167 -20.66 17.78 -12.25
CA VAL A 167 -21.02 16.82 -13.29
C VAL A 167 -22.21 16.02 -12.80
N ASP A 168 -23.20 15.79 -13.69
CA ASP A 168 -24.30 14.86 -13.44
C ASP A 168 -24.39 13.87 -14.59
N GLY A 169 -24.48 12.58 -14.27
CA GLY A 169 -24.45 11.49 -15.24
C GLY A 169 -23.22 10.58 -15.08
N ILE A 170 -22.62 10.16 -16.21
CA ILE A 170 -21.39 9.39 -16.18
C ILE A 170 -20.25 10.33 -15.81
N VAL A 171 -19.62 10.05 -14.67
CA VAL A 171 -18.52 10.87 -14.14
C VAL A 171 -17.24 10.53 -14.89
N PRO A 172 -16.58 11.50 -15.56
CA PRO A 172 -15.29 11.29 -16.19
C PRO A 172 -14.24 10.83 -15.16
N GLN A 173 -13.28 10.02 -15.65
CA GLN A 173 -12.21 9.44 -14.83
C GLN A 173 -10.90 9.54 -15.62
N THR A 174 -10.40 10.77 -15.84
CA THR A 174 -9.14 11.00 -16.54
C THR A 174 -7.99 10.94 -15.54
N ILE A 175 -6.83 10.44 -15.95
CA ILE A 175 -5.62 10.46 -15.11
C ILE A 175 -5.32 11.91 -14.72
N GLY A 176 -5.06 12.13 -13.43
CA GLY A 176 -4.88 13.45 -12.83
C GLY A 176 -6.17 14.10 -12.30
N ASP A 177 -7.36 13.59 -12.68
CA ASP A 177 -8.62 14.16 -12.18
C ASP A 177 -8.79 13.93 -10.67
N THR A 178 -9.23 14.98 -9.98
CA THR A 178 -9.76 14.88 -8.62
C THR A 178 -11.27 14.82 -8.68
N VAL A 179 -11.83 13.73 -8.18
CA VAL A 179 -13.28 13.47 -8.13
C VAL A 179 -13.75 13.63 -6.70
N GLU A 180 -14.75 14.48 -6.50
CA GLU A 180 -15.28 14.84 -5.18
C GLU A 180 -16.79 14.62 -5.11
N PHE A 181 -17.26 14.35 -3.89
CA PHE A 181 -18.67 14.31 -3.54
C PHE A 181 -18.84 14.92 -2.14
N PRO A 182 -19.87 15.75 -1.89
CA PRO A 182 -20.03 16.39 -0.58
C PRO A 182 -20.03 15.38 0.56
N ARG A 183 -19.05 15.46 1.48
CA ARG A 183 -18.88 14.52 2.59
C ARG A 183 -20.17 14.30 3.38
N SER A 184 -20.93 15.38 3.63
CA SER A 184 -22.20 15.33 4.37
C SER A 184 -23.31 14.54 3.68
N LYS A 185 -23.13 14.23 2.39
CA LYS A 185 -24.08 13.41 1.61
C LYS A 185 -23.60 11.97 1.42
N VAL A 186 -22.36 11.65 1.79
CA VAL A 186 -21.85 10.27 1.77
C VAL A 186 -22.49 9.51 2.92
N ASN A 187 -23.02 8.33 2.63
CA ASN A 187 -23.61 7.49 3.68
C ASN A 187 -22.52 6.88 4.57
N ALA A 188 -22.54 7.22 5.86
CA ALA A 188 -21.58 6.75 6.86
C ALA A 188 -21.96 5.39 7.49
N ASP A 189 -23.16 4.86 7.23
CA ASP A 189 -23.63 3.58 7.79
C ASP A 189 -22.93 2.40 7.09
N PRO A 190 -22.06 1.62 7.79
CA PRO A 190 -21.36 0.49 7.21
C PRO A 190 -22.28 -0.70 6.88
N SER A 191 -23.47 -0.78 7.48
CA SER A 191 -24.45 -1.84 7.22
C SER A 191 -25.12 -1.71 5.85
N GLN A 192 -25.04 -0.53 5.24
CA GLN A 192 -25.60 -0.24 3.93
C GLN A 192 -24.58 -0.52 2.84
N GLY A 193 -24.64 -1.65 2.17
CA GLY A 193 -23.69 -2.07 1.15
C GLY A 193 -23.63 -1.16 -0.07
N CYS A 194 -24.74 -1.03 -0.80
CA CYS A 194 -24.87 -0.12 -1.93
C CYS A 194 -25.52 1.17 -1.47
N SER A 195 -24.79 2.26 -1.40
CA SER A 195 -25.32 3.54 -0.91
C SER A 195 -24.55 4.73 -1.51
N THR A 196 -25.00 5.94 -1.17
CA THR A 196 -24.50 7.21 -1.70
C THR A 196 -23.06 7.48 -1.28
N GLY A 197 -22.22 7.87 -2.23
CA GLY A 197 -20.81 8.22 -2.05
C GLY A 197 -19.94 7.72 -3.19
N LEU A 198 -18.71 8.21 -3.23
CA LEU A 198 -17.69 7.66 -4.11
C LEU A 198 -17.18 6.35 -3.50
N HIS A 199 -16.84 5.38 -4.36
CA HIS A 199 -16.34 4.09 -3.93
C HIS A 199 -14.95 3.85 -4.51
N ALA A 200 -14.04 3.42 -3.64
CA ALA A 200 -12.76 2.81 -3.98
C ALA A 200 -12.68 1.44 -3.28
N SER A 201 -11.78 0.57 -3.68
CA SER A 201 -11.74 -0.81 -3.19
C SER A 201 -10.34 -1.41 -3.28
N ASN A 202 -10.17 -2.65 -2.81
CA ASN A 202 -9.02 -3.45 -3.17
C ASN A 202 -9.09 -3.85 -4.68
N PHE A 203 -7.97 -4.33 -5.21
CA PHE A 203 -7.85 -4.67 -6.64
C PHE A 203 -8.84 -5.74 -7.09
N ALA A 204 -8.95 -6.83 -6.32
CA ALA A 204 -9.82 -7.95 -6.66
C ALA A 204 -11.30 -7.53 -6.81
N TYR A 205 -11.80 -6.68 -5.90
CA TYR A 205 -13.16 -6.16 -5.99
C TYR A 205 -13.32 -5.21 -7.18
N ALA A 206 -12.39 -4.26 -7.39
CA ALA A 206 -12.43 -3.33 -8.52
C ALA A 206 -12.45 -4.09 -9.85
N ARG A 207 -11.60 -5.12 -9.99
CA ARG A 207 -11.54 -5.96 -11.19
C ARG A 207 -12.84 -6.75 -11.41
N SER A 208 -13.47 -7.25 -10.35
CA SER A 208 -14.75 -7.96 -10.48
C SER A 208 -15.92 -7.06 -10.86
N PHE A 209 -15.81 -5.78 -10.55
CA PHE A 209 -16.87 -4.78 -10.75
C PHE A 209 -16.73 -3.97 -12.05
N THR A 210 -15.56 -4.00 -12.69
CA THR A 210 -15.31 -3.23 -13.90
C THR A 210 -16.05 -3.78 -15.12
N THR A 211 -16.39 -2.89 -16.07
CA THR A 211 -16.86 -3.23 -17.41
C THR A 211 -15.86 -2.77 -18.50
N GLY A 212 -14.68 -2.33 -18.10
CA GLY A 212 -13.62 -1.83 -18.97
C GLY A 212 -12.26 -1.94 -18.31
N ALA A 213 -11.85 -0.94 -17.55
CA ALA A 213 -10.54 -0.86 -16.94
C ALA A 213 -10.61 -0.78 -15.40
N VAL A 214 -9.49 -1.06 -14.77
CA VAL A 214 -9.25 -0.76 -13.35
C VAL A 214 -8.31 0.44 -13.28
N LEU A 215 -8.70 1.44 -12.51
CA LEU A 215 -7.87 2.60 -12.22
C LEU A 215 -7.25 2.49 -10.84
N THR A 216 -6.01 2.92 -10.71
CA THR A 216 -5.41 3.27 -9.42
C THR A 216 -5.91 4.65 -9.01
N VAL A 217 -6.38 4.78 -7.80
CA VAL A 217 -6.84 6.03 -7.21
C VAL A 217 -6.16 6.29 -5.88
N GLN A 218 -5.75 7.52 -5.68
CA GLN A 218 -5.15 8.00 -4.44
C GLN A 218 -6.23 8.56 -3.53
N VAL A 219 -6.31 8.07 -2.31
CA VAL A 219 -7.32 8.43 -1.30
C VAL A 219 -6.66 9.02 -0.07
N ASP A 220 -7.05 10.23 0.31
CA ASP A 220 -6.67 10.78 1.62
C ASP A 220 -7.42 10.00 2.73
N PRO A 221 -6.75 9.44 3.74
CA PRO A 221 -7.39 8.85 4.91
C PRO A 221 -8.42 9.76 5.58
N ALA A 222 -8.19 11.09 5.52
CA ALA A 222 -9.15 12.08 6.02
C ALA A 222 -10.47 12.10 5.24
N ASP A 223 -10.47 11.67 3.98
CA ASP A 223 -11.65 11.65 3.10
C ASP A 223 -12.44 10.34 3.16
N VAL A 224 -11.97 9.34 3.88
CA VAL A 224 -12.70 8.10 4.14
C VAL A 224 -13.91 8.39 5.03
N VAL A 225 -15.07 7.87 4.64
CA VAL A 225 -16.33 8.08 5.37
C VAL A 225 -16.87 6.78 5.94
N SER A 226 -16.84 5.68 5.20
CA SER A 226 -17.39 4.41 5.66
C SER A 226 -16.73 3.22 4.97
N VAL A 227 -16.64 2.11 5.69
CA VAL A 227 -16.24 0.80 5.15
C VAL A 227 -17.44 -0.14 5.22
N PRO A 228 -18.16 -0.36 4.11
CA PRO A 228 -19.29 -1.27 4.09
C PRO A 228 -18.93 -2.70 4.47
N THR A 229 -19.73 -3.33 5.31
CA THR A 229 -19.49 -4.69 5.80
C THR A 229 -19.98 -5.79 4.85
N ASP A 230 -20.76 -5.43 3.82
CA ASP A 230 -21.02 -6.35 2.71
C ASP A 230 -19.71 -6.62 1.94
N CYS A 231 -19.63 -7.65 1.14
CA CYS A 231 -18.45 -8.00 0.36
C CYS A 231 -17.12 -8.08 1.16
N ALA A 232 -17.14 -8.58 2.40
CA ALA A 232 -15.97 -8.75 3.26
C ALA A 232 -15.11 -7.47 3.42
N ALA A 233 -15.75 -6.32 3.53
CA ALA A 233 -15.11 -4.99 3.65
C ALA A 233 -14.13 -4.63 2.52
N GLN A 234 -14.27 -5.21 1.32
CA GLN A 234 -13.35 -4.98 0.20
C GLN A 234 -13.46 -3.59 -0.44
N LYS A 235 -14.52 -2.84 -0.14
CA LYS A 235 -14.74 -1.49 -0.66
C LYS A 235 -14.81 -0.46 0.44
N VAL A 236 -14.48 0.78 0.10
CA VAL A 236 -14.52 1.94 0.99
C VAL A 236 -15.37 3.04 0.34
N ARG A 237 -16.18 3.74 1.12
CA ARG A 237 -16.84 4.97 0.70
C ARG A 237 -16.02 6.17 1.10
N VAL A 238 -15.72 7.01 0.12
CA VAL A 238 -14.92 8.21 0.28
C VAL A 238 -15.67 9.43 -0.23
N CYS A 239 -15.26 10.61 0.20
CA CYS A 239 -15.80 11.86 -0.34
C CYS A 239 -14.89 12.47 -1.43
N ARG A 240 -13.66 11.98 -1.60
CA ARG A 240 -12.71 12.45 -2.62
C ARG A 240 -11.69 11.37 -2.93
N TYR A 241 -11.21 11.34 -4.17
CA TYR A 241 -10.01 10.63 -4.61
C TYR A 241 -9.41 11.34 -5.83
N THR A 242 -8.14 11.08 -6.11
CA THR A 242 -7.45 11.49 -7.35
C THR A 242 -7.14 10.26 -8.20
N VAL A 243 -7.40 10.31 -9.49
CA VAL A 243 -7.09 9.24 -10.44
C VAL A 243 -5.60 9.31 -10.77
N ARG A 244 -4.87 8.21 -10.58
CA ARG A 244 -3.42 8.17 -10.80
C ARG A 244 -3.02 7.43 -12.06
N GLY A 245 -3.68 6.36 -12.40
CA GLY A 245 -3.31 5.57 -13.58
C GLY A 245 -4.31 4.48 -13.90
N VAL A 246 -4.06 3.78 -14.99
CA VAL A 246 -4.73 2.52 -15.35
C VAL A 246 -3.83 1.38 -14.91
N THR A 247 -4.39 0.33 -14.31
CA THR A 247 -3.60 -0.82 -13.87
C THR A 247 -4.26 -2.13 -14.25
N THR A 248 -3.44 -3.11 -14.59
CA THR A 248 -3.83 -4.50 -14.84
C THR A 248 -3.45 -5.44 -13.70
N TYR A 249 -2.69 -4.96 -12.72
CA TYR A 249 -2.19 -5.71 -11.57
C TYR A 249 -2.38 -4.93 -10.26
N GLU A 250 -2.26 -5.64 -9.16
CA GLU A 250 -2.28 -5.06 -7.82
C GLU A 250 -0.88 -4.52 -7.47
N ILE A 251 -0.81 -3.24 -7.12
CA ILE A 251 0.45 -2.62 -6.68
C ILE A 251 0.88 -3.29 -5.37
N PRO A 252 2.15 -3.72 -5.23
CA PRO A 252 2.65 -4.33 -4.01
C PRO A 252 2.47 -3.44 -2.78
N GLU A 253 2.44 -4.08 -1.60
CA GLU A 253 2.38 -3.39 -0.31
C GLU A 253 3.70 -2.67 -0.01
N ALA A 254 3.92 -1.51 -0.61
CA ALA A 254 5.08 -0.66 -0.39
C ALA A 254 4.66 0.79 -0.28
N SER A 255 5.51 1.66 0.26
CA SER A 255 5.36 3.09 0.01
C SER A 255 5.81 3.37 -1.43
N VAL A 256 5.01 4.10 -2.18
CA VAL A 256 5.28 4.46 -3.57
C VAL A 256 5.66 5.94 -3.63
N ASP A 257 6.76 6.24 -4.30
CA ASP A 257 7.12 7.59 -4.67
C ASP A 257 6.64 7.87 -6.10
N TRP A 258 5.62 8.70 -6.24
CA TRP A 258 5.04 9.03 -7.54
C TRP A 258 5.96 9.88 -8.43
N ASP A 259 6.93 10.59 -7.83
CA ASP A 259 7.87 11.40 -8.61
C ASP A 259 8.96 10.52 -9.26
N GLU A 260 9.24 9.33 -8.67
CA GLU A 260 10.13 8.33 -9.28
C GLU A 260 9.38 7.47 -10.33
N ASP A 261 8.08 7.19 -10.11
CA ASP A 261 7.26 6.41 -11.04
C ASP A 261 7.00 7.17 -12.36
N ASP A 262 6.93 8.51 -12.34
CA ASP A 262 6.76 9.30 -13.57
C ASP A 262 7.94 9.11 -14.55
N GLU A 263 9.18 8.90 -14.04
CA GLU A 263 10.35 8.57 -14.87
C GLU A 263 10.31 7.11 -15.38
N GLU A 264 9.87 6.14 -14.54
CA GLU A 264 9.73 4.74 -14.94
C GLU A 264 8.59 4.54 -15.94
N ASP A 265 7.47 5.27 -15.79
CA ASP A 265 6.34 5.24 -16.72
C ASP A 265 6.74 5.82 -18.08
N GLU A 266 7.54 6.90 -18.12
CA GLU A 266 8.05 7.48 -19.35
C GLU A 266 9.04 6.53 -20.06
N GLU A 267 9.95 5.88 -19.31
CA GLU A 267 10.84 4.84 -19.85
C GLU A 267 10.06 3.62 -20.36
N LEU A 268 9.02 3.20 -19.66
CA LEU A 268 8.16 2.08 -20.06
C LEU A 268 7.35 2.41 -21.33
N GLU A 269 6.82 3.63 -21.45
CA GLU A 269 6.09 4.07 -22.62
C GLU A 269 7.00 4.11 -23.86
N ILE A 270 8.25 4.58 -23.71
CA ILE A 270 9.27 4.56 -24.75
C ILE A 270 9.60 3.10 -25.12
N ALA A 271 9.92 2.25 -24.13
CA ALA A 271 10.24 0.84 -24.39
C ALA A 271 9.09 0.09 -25.04
N SER A 272 7.85 0.32 -24.60
CA SER A 272 6.66 -0.25 -25.22
C SER A 272 6.50 0.22 -26.66
N SER A 273 6.72 1.52 -26.94
CA SER A 273 6.58 2.05 -28.30
C SER A 273 7.67 1.54 -29.26
N GLU A 274 8.85 1.23 -28.74
CA GLU A 274 9.98 0.71 -29.53
C GLU A 274 9.91 -0.80 -29.74
N LEU A 275 9.44 -1.57 -28.76
CA LEU A 275 9.47 -3.03 -28.77
C LEU A 275 8.17 -3.69 -29.21
N MET A 276 7.02 -3.04 -29.02
CA MET A 276 5.70 -3.62 -29.37
C MET A 276 5.59 -3.96 -30.84
N GLY A 277 5.25 -5.20 -31.14
CA GLY A 277 5.13 -5.73 -32.49
C GLY A 277 6.44 -6.21 -33.11
N ASP A 278 7.60 -6.02 -32.45
CA ASP A 278 8.86 -6.56 -32.94
C ASP A 278 8.96 -8.07 -32.66
N TRP A 279 9.60 -8.77 -33.58
CA TRP A 279 9.91 -10.19 -33.39
C TRP A 279 11.25 -10.35 -32.68
N ILE A 280 11.21 -10.93 -31.49
CA ILE A 280 12.39 -11.16 -30.65
C ILE A 280 12.69 -12.65 -30.58
N GLU A 281 13.99 -12.97 -30.62
CA GLU A 281 14.52 -14.31 -30.44
C GLU A 281 15.55 -14.33 -29.31
N THR A 282 15.31 -15.18 -28.33
CA THR A 282 16.21 -15.45 -27.21
C THR A 282 16.69 -16.92 -27.28
N ASP A 283 17.59 -17.33 -26.38
CA ASP A 283 18.12 -18.73 -26.38
C ASP A 283 17.02 -19.79 -26.23
N ASN A 284 15.87 -19.44 -25.64
CA ASN A 284 14.81 -20.41 -25.31
C ASN A 284 13.44 -20.05 -25.83
N HIS A 285 13.18 -18.79 -26.24
CA HIS A 285 11.87 -18.30 -26.63
C HIS A 285 11.99 -17.35 -27.83
N SER A 286 10.99 -17.36 -28.68
CA SER A 286 10.87 -16.39 -29.77
C SER A 286 9.41 -16.08 -30.02
N GLY A 287 9.11 -14.84 -30.39
CA GLY A 287 7.76 -14.38 -30.67
C GLY A 287 7.68 -12.87 -30.94
N GLU A 288 6.51 -12.42 -31.31
CA GLU A 288 6.17 -10.99 -31.41
C GLU A 288 5.95 -10.42 -30.00
N VAL A 289 6.46 -9.23 -29.72
CA VAL A 289 6.26 -8.55 -28.44
C VAL A 289 4.82 -8.05 -28.36
N VAL A 290 4.08 -8.56 -27.39
CA VAL A 290 2.66 -8.22 -27.16
C VAL A 290 2.43 -7.49 -25.84
N ASP A 291 3.41 -7.47 -24.94
CA ASP A 291 3.37 -6.67 -23.70
C ASP A 291 4.80 -6.40 -23.18
N VAL A 292 4.99 -5.22 -22.53
CA VAL A 292 6.25 -4.81 -21.91
C VAL A 292 5.94 -4.27 -20.53
N GLN A 293 6.69 -4.74 -19.51
CA GLN A 293 6.50 -4.34 -18.12
C GLN A 293 7.85 -4.14 -17.42
N PRO A 294 7.94 -3.33 -16.34
CA PRO A 294 9.10 -3.28 -15.47
C PRO A 294 9.43 -4.68 -14.93
N HIS A 295 10.72 -5.02 -14.88
CA HIS A 295 11.13 -6.33 -14.37
C HIS A 295 10.95 -6.38 -12.83
N PRO A 296 10.25 -7.39 -12.28
CA PRO A 296 9.82 -7.39 -10.86
C PRO A 296 10.96 -7.45 -9.83
N SER A 297 12.19 -7.69 -10.27
CA SER A 297 13.35 -7.83 -9.37
C SER A 297 14.61 -7.15 -9.89
N SER A 298 14.53 -6.28 -10.90
CA SER A 298 15.71 -5.61 -11.47
C SER A 298 15.34 -4.35 -12.26
N ASP A 299 15.96 -3.26 -11.93
CA ASP A 299 15.91 -1.97 -12.62
C ASP A 299 16.66 -1.92 -13.96
N LYS A 300 17.40 -3.00 -14.28
CA LYS A 300 18.24 -3.13 -15.49
C LYS A 300 17.61 -3.92 -16.62
N PHE A 301 16.42 -4.44 -16.40
CA PHE A 301 15.74 -5.30 -17.37
C PHE A 301 14.26 -4.92 -17.50
N TRP A 302 13.72 -5.17 -18.69
CA TRP A 302 12.27 -5.22 -18.92
C TRP A 302 11.77 -6.66 -18.85
N SER A 303 10.55 -6.88 -18.39
CA SER A 303 9.80 -8.12 -18.61
C SER A 303 8.99 -7.96 -19.89
N VAL A 304 9.20 -8.81 -20.86
CA VAL A 304 8.58 -8.72 -22.19
C VAL A 304 7.81 -10.01 -22.44
N LEU A 305 6.54 -9.89 -22.83
CA LEU A 305 5.70 -11.01 -23.21
C LEU A 305 5.83 -11.25 -24.71
N LEU A 306 6.27 -12.45 -25.08
CA LEU A 306 6.38 -12.90 -26.46
C LEU A 306 5.23 -13.85 -26.81
N ASP A 307 4.54 -13.59 -27.91
CA ASP A 307 3.54 -14.49 -28.53
C ASP A 307 4.08 -15.05 -29.86
N ASN A 308 4.17 -16.35 -29.97
CA ASN A 308 4.62 -17.04 -31.18
C ASN A 308 3.46 -17.65 -31.99
N GLY A 309 2.21 -17.32 -31.63
CA GLY A 309 0.98 -17.84 -32.25
C GLY A 309 0.53 -19.20 -31.71
N TYR A 310 1.28 -19.82 -30.80
CA TYR A 310 0.96 -21.10 -30.16
C TYR A 310 1.06 -21.04 -28.63
N ASP A 311 1.96 -20.20 -28.11
CA ASP A 311 2.25 -20.09 -26.69
C ASP A 311 2.76 -18.67 -26.39
N GLU A 312 2.49 -18.17 -25.19
CA GLU A 312 2.96 -16.88 -24.67
C GLU A 312 4.04 -17.12 -23.61
N SER A 313 5.12 -16.36 -23.65
CA SER A 313 6.23 -16.52 -22.72
C SER A 313 6.83 -15.19 -22.28
N TRP A 314 6.97 -15.00 -20.97
CA TRP A 314 7.69 -13.85 -20.42
C TRP A 314 9.20 -14.06 -20.49
N VAL A 315 9.91 -13.08 -21.03
CA VAL A 315 11.37 -13.03 -21.09
C VAL A 315 11.90 -11.74 -20.50
N SER A 316 13.15 -11.73 -20.04
CA SER A 316 13.83 -10.54 -19.52
C SER A 316 14.75 -9.98 -20.60
N LEU A 317 14.56 -8.73 -20.98
CA LEU A 317 15.43 -7.99 -21.90
C LEU A 317 16.13 -6.85 -21.17
N PRO A 318 17.41 -6.56 -21.48
CA PRO A 318 18.10 -5.38 -20.93
C PRO A 318 17.38 -4.09 -21.33
N LYS A 319 17.37 -3.12 -20.38
CA LYS A 319 16.94 -1.74 -20.64
C LYS A 319 17.90 -1.01 -21.56
#